data_64fb42aec64cdd002c89e4c87ef7175e
#
_entry.id   64fb42aec64cdd002c89e4c87ef7175e
#
_cell.length_a   1.000
_cell.length_b   1.000
_cell.length_c   1.000
_cell.angle_alpha   90.00
_cell.angle_beta   90.00
_cell.angle_gamma   90.00
#
_symmetry.space_group_name_H-M   'P 1'
#
loop_
_entity.id
_entity.type
_entity.pdbx_description
1 polymer ?
#
loop_
_entity_poly.entity_id
_entity_poly.type
_entity_poly.pdbx_seq_one_letter_code
_entity_poly.pdbx_strand_id
1 'polypeptide(L)'
;MARLLEGKVAVVTGAGRGIGREEAIMLAQHGAKVVVNDPGVSFSGEGKETRVADEVVEEIKKMGGEAVANYDFVDDFEGAKRIIQTAIDTFGKIDILVNNAGILRDKMIFNMQEEDWDKVIAVHLKGTFNCTHHACVWWRNQAKAGKPVSGRIINTTSDAGLLGNIGQSNYGAAKAGIAAFTIIVAEEMAKYGVTVNAIAPVARTRLTTEATPQLAAIFESVANAPFDVLNPKSIAPLVVYLASDKSAGITGQVFRIVGNMIWLMGGWRSVSKRKKDKKEYWEPEELDSVIREMLKEAPPKESMMEIMQEVLKEAQG
;
A
#
# COMPACT_ATOMS: atom_id res chain seq x y z
N MET A 1 18.48 11.96 15.08
CA MET A 1 17.10 11.41 14.99
C MET A 1 17.01 10.17 15.86
N ALA A 2 15.85 9.91 16.48
CA ALA A 2 15.62 8.66 17.21
C ALA A 2 15.62 7.49 16.21
N ARG A 3 16.40 6.43 16.45
CA ARG A 3 16.46 5.23 15.62
C ARG A 3 15.35 4.27 16.05
N LEU A 4 14.16 4.40 15.46
CA LEU A 4 12.95 3.66 15.85
C LEU A 4 12.99 2.17 15.48
N LEU A 5 13.86 1.78 14.54
CA LEU A 5 13.90 0.46 13.91
C LEU A 5 15.26 -0.23 14.09
N GLU A 6 16.02 0.17 15.10
CA GLU A 6 17.33 -0.42 15.38
C GLU A 6 17.26 -1.93 15.51
N GLY A 7 18.09 -2.64 14.73
CA GLY A 7 18.15 -4.09 14.70
C GLY A 7 16.96 -4.79 14.03
N LYS A 8 15.99 -4.06 13.45
CA LYS A 8 14.90 -4.64 12.64
C LYS A 8 15.40 -4.92 11.21
N VAL A 9 14.75 -5.88 10.55
CA VAL A 9 14.99 -6.24 9.14
C VAL A 9 13.71 -5.99 8.35
N ALA A 10 13.81 -5.17 7.30
CA ALA A 10 12.70 -4.79 6.45
C ALA A 10 12.87 -5.32 5.01
N VAL A 11 11.77 -5.74 4.42
CA VAL A 11 11.64 -6.00 2.98
C VAL A 11 10.69 -4.95 2.41
N VAL A 12 11.11 -4.24 1.35
CA VAL A 12 10.28 -3.28 0.63
C VAL A 12 10.20 -3.70 -0.83
N THR A 13 9.00 -3.95 -1.34
CA THR A 13 8.78 -4.34 -2.74
C THR A 13 8.50 -3.11 -3.62
N GLY A 14 9.00 -3.13 -4.87
CA GLY A 14 8.93 -1.96 -5.76
C GLY A 14 9.73 -0.78 -5.21
N ALA A 15 10.89 -1.05 -4.61
CA ALA A 15 11.66 -0.09 -3.82
C ALA A 15 12.76 0.63 -4.62
N GLY A 16 12.85 0.43 -5.93
CA GLY A 16 13.86 1.08 -6.76
C GLY A 16 13.55 2.55 -7.07
N ARG A 17 12.30 2.97 -6.96
CA ARG A 17 11.85 4.33 -7.32
C ARG A 17 10.65 4.80 -6.49
N GLY A 18 10.37 6.11 -6.58
CA GLY A 18 9.15 6.71 -6.04
C GLY A 18 8.95 6.47 -4.55
N ILE A 19 7.74 6.12 -4.15
CA ILE A 19 7.36 5.92 -2.74
C ILE A 19 8.19 4.81 -2.11
N GLY A 20 8.30 3.64 -2.74
CA GLY A 20 9.04 2.50 -2.18
C GLY A 20 10.52 2.80 -1.95
N ARG A 21 11.16 3.62 -2.81
CA ARG A 21 12.53 4.10 -2.61
C ARG A 21 12.63 4.95 -1.33
N GLU A 22 11.74 5.91 -1.16
CA GLU A 22 11.75 6.78 0.02
C GLU A 22 11.44 6.01 1.32
N GLU A 23 10.56 5.01 1.24
CA GLU A 23 10.28 4.09 2.34
C GLU A 23 11.53 3.30 2.72
N ALA A 24 12.22 2.68 1.75
CA ALA A 24 13.44 1.91 1.98
C ALA A 24 14.55 2.76 2.62
N ILE A 25 14.76 3.96 2.10
CA ILE A 25 15.77 4.91 2.61
C ILE A 25 15.43 5.33 4.05
N MET A 26 14.18 5.71 4.32
CA MET A 26 13.79 6.18 5.65
C MET A 26 13.79 5.05 6.69
N LEU A 27 13.38 3.84 6.33
CA LEU A 27 13.50 2.66 7.19
C LEU A 27 14.97 2.44 7.59
N ALA A 28 15.92 2.54 6.63
CA ALA A 28 17.34 2.43 6.88
C ALA A 28 17.88 3.57 7.77
N GLN A 29 17.46 4.82 7.55
CA GLN A 29 17.80 5.98 8.38
C GLN A 29 17.37 5.79 9.84
N HIS A 30 16.29 5.07 10.06
CA HIS A 30 15.81 4.71 11.40
C HIS A 30 16.41 3.42 11.97
N GLY A 31 17.40 2.82 11.30
CA GLY A 31 18.21 1.71 11.80
C GLY A 31 17.79 0.32 11.33
N ALA A 32 16.82 0.20 10.42
CA ALA A 32 16.51 -1.08 9.81
C ALA A 32 17.59 -1.52 8.80
N LYS A 33 17.84 -2.83 8.71
CA LYS A 33 18.49 -3.45 7.57
C LYS A 33 17.46 -3.72 6.50
N VAL A 34 17.73 -3.39 5.23
CA VAL A 34 16.69 -3.34 4.20
C VAL A 34 16.99 -4.27 3.02
N VAL A 35 16.04 -5.10 2.65
CA VAL A 35 15.99 -5.74 1.33
C VAL A 35 15.22 -4.81 0.39
N VAL A 36 15.91 -4.29 -0.60
CA VAL A 36 15.37 -3.44 -1.66
C VAL A 36 14.98 -4.34 -2.83
N ASN A 37 13.70 -4.66 -2.95
CA ASN A 37 13.22 -5.47 -4.07
C ASN A 37 12.68 -4.60 -5.18
N ASP A 38 13.23 -4.74 -6.38
CA ASP A 38 12.69 -4.15 -7.61
C ASP A 38 13.21 -4.92 -8.85
N PRO A 39 12.34 -5.52 -9.69
CA PRO A 39 12.76 -6.18 -10.92
C PRO A 39 13.22 -5.22 -12.02
N GLY A 40 13.06 -3.89 -11.85
CA GLY A 40 13.48 -2.88 -12.82
C GLY A 40 12.58 -2.81 -14.04
N VAL A 41 11.27 -2.95 -13.89
CA VAL A 41 10.30 -2.82 -14.99
C VAL A 41 9.76 -1.38 -15.11
N SER A 42 9.13 -1.07 -16.27
CA SER A 42 8.41 0.18 -16.50
C SER A 42 7.15 0.28 -15.62
N PHE A 43 6.47 1.43 -15.66
CA PHE A 43 5.19 1.63 -14.96
C PHE A 43 4.06 0.69 -15.43
N SER A 44 4.14 0.17 -16.68
CA SER A 44 3.19 -0.82 -17.24
C SER A 44 3.57 -2.27 -16.92
N GLY A 45 4.72 -2.50 -16.27
CA GLY A 45 5.23 -3.82 -15.95
C GLY A 45 6.05 -4.50 -17.05
N GLU A 46 6.56 -3.73 -18.01
CA GLU A 46 7.33 -4.20 -19.16
C GLU A 46 8.78 -3.75 -19.13
N GLY A 47 9.62 -4.40 -19.93
CA GLY A 47 11.05 -4.06 -20.02
C GLY A 47 11.87 -4.52 -18.81
N LYS A 48 13.14 -4.12 -18.81
CA LYS A 48 14.07 -4.40 -17.70
C LYS A 48 15.09 -3.27 -17.63
N GLU A 49 14.98 -2.41 -16.65
CA GLU A 49 16.02 -1.45 -16.27
C GLU A 49 16.84 -2.06 -15.13
N THR A 50 17.96 -2.64 -15.47
CA THR A 50 18.88 -3.23 -14.50
C THR A 50 19.52 -2.14 -13.66
N ARG A 51 19.49 -2.25 -12.33
CA ARG A 51 20.20 -1.47 -11.31
C ARG A 51 19.37 -0.51 -10.45
N VAL A 52 18.09 -0.31 -10.68
CA VAL A 52 17.32 0.62 -9.83
C VAL A 52 17.32 0.23 -8.35
N ALA A 53 17.31 -1.07 -8.05
CA ALA A 53 17.45 -1.56 -6.68
C ALA A 53 18.86 -1.35 -6.12
N ASP A 54 19.90 -1.57 -6.97
CA ASP A 54 21.30 -1.37 -6.58
C ASP A 54 21.60 0.08 -6.23
N GLU A 55 21.06 1.04 -7.00
CA GLU A 55 21.23 2.47 -6.75
C GLU A 55 20.72 2.86 -5.36
N VAL A 56 19.56 2.34 -4.95
CA VAL A 56 19.00 2.56 -3.61
C VAL A 56 19.84 1.88 -2.54
N VAL A 57 20.33 0.67 -2.79
CA VAL A 57 21.23 -0.04 -1.87
C VAL A 57 22.53 0.74 -1.67
N GLU A 58 23.13 1.25 -2.74
CA GLU A 58 24.34 2.08 -2.66
C GLU A 58 24.10 3.38 -1.87
N GLU A 59 22.97 4.02 -2.08
CA GLU A 59 22.59 5.22 -1.32
C GLU A 59 22.43 4.93 0.17
N ILE A 60 21.73 3.85 0.52
CA ILE A 60 21.58 3.41 1.92
C ILE A 60 22.95 3.12 2.55
N LYS A 61 23.85 2.44 1.83
CA LYS A 61 25.21 2.15 2.30
C LYS A 61 26.05 3.41 2.48
N LYS A 62 25.95 4.40 1.57
CA LYS A 62 26.62 5.71 1.69
C LYS A 62 26.19 6.49 2.93
N MET A 63 24.94 6.29 3.39
CA MET A 63 24.43 6.88 4.63
C MET A 63 24.82 6.09 5.90
N GLY A 64 25.59 5.00 5.75
CA GLY A 64 25.99 4.12 6.86
C GLY A 64 24.94 3.08 7.25
N GLY A 65 23.92 2.86 6.44
CA GLY A 65 22.93 1.79 6.62
C GLY A 65 23.35 0.46 5.98
N GLU A 66 22.57 -0.58 6.24
CA GLU A 66 22.77 -1.91 5.66
C GLU A 66 21.60 -2.25 4.71
N ALA A 67 21.91 -2.60 3.46
CA ALA A 67 20.91 -3.01 2.49
C ALA A 67 21.45 -4.04 1.48
N VAL A 68 20.53 -4.81 0.89
CA VAL A 68 20.80 -5.77 -0.19
C VAL A 68 19.69 -5.67 -1.24
N ALA A 69 20.05 -5.82 -2.52
CA ALA A 69 19.10 -5.82 -3.62
C ALA A 69 18.51 -7.22 -3.83
N ASN A 70 17.25 -7.24 -4.31
CA ASN A 70 16.57 -8.43 -4.82
C ASN A 70 15.79 -8.04 -6.09
N TYR A 71 15.75 -8.91 -7.10
CA TYR A 71 15.20 -8.61 -8.44
C TYR A 71 14.05 -9.54 -8.83
N ASP A 72 13.55 -10.34 -7.90
CA ASP A 72 12.44 -11.26 -8.14
C ASP A 72 11.12 -10.51 -8.31
N PHE A 73 10.21 -11.12 -9.08
CA PHE A 73 8.87 -10.61 -9.31
C PHE A 73 7.91 -11.04 -8.19
N VAL A 74 7.09 -10.09 -7.70
CA VAL A 74 6.10 -10.36 -6.64
C VAL A 74 4.93 -11.22 -7.13
N ASP A 75 4.58 -11.18 -8.41
CA ASP A 75 3.50 -11.96 -9.04
C ASP A 75 3.88 -13.43 -9.30
N ASP A 76 5.17 -13.78 -9.19
CA ASP A 76 5.65 -15.17 -9.11
C ASP A 76 5.71 -15.64 -7.65
N PHE A 77 5.01 -16.73 -7.33
CA PHE A 77 4.92 -17.24 -5.96
C PHE A 77 6.27 -17.68 -5.40
N GLU A 78 7.09 -18.36 -6.21
CA GLU A 78 8.45 -18.75 -5.80
C GLU A 78 9.41 -17.55 -5.80
N GLY A 79 9.21 -16.57 -6.68
CA GLY A 79 9.91 -15.28 -6.64
C GLY A 79 9.65 -14.54 -5.33
N ALA A 80 8.40 -14.42 -4.92
CA ALA A 80 8.02 -13.82 -3.65
C ALA A 80 8.65 -14.55 -2.45
N LYS A 81 8.76 -15.88 -2.51
CA LYS A 81 9.48 -16.65 -1.51
C LYS A 81 10.96 -16.28 -1.45
N ARG A 82 11.64 -16.14 -2.61
CA ARG A 82 13.04 -15.71 -2.67
C ARG A 82 13.23 -14.30 -2.15
N ILE A 83 12.27 -13.39 -2.36
CA ILE A 83 12.30 -12.03 -1.77
C ILE A 83 12.39 -12.12 -0.24
N ILE A 84 11.50 -12.89 0.40
CA ILE A 84 11.50 -13.07 1.87
C ILE A 84 12.75 -13.84 2.32
N GLN A 85 13.17 -14.87 1.57
CA GLN A 85 14.34 -15.66 1.89
C GLN A 85 15.63 -14.81 1.85
N THR A 86 15.72 -13.81 0.96
CA THR A 86 16.84 -12.87 0.90
C THR A 86 17.06 -12.16 2.25
N ALA A 87 15.99 -11.74 2.93
CA ALA A 87 16.09 -11.13 4.26
C ALA A 87 16.59 -12.14 5.31
N ILE A 88 16.10 -13.37 5.26
CA ILE A 88 16.46 -14.44 6.21
C ILE A 88 17.92 -14.85 6.01
N ASP A 89 18.35 -15.07 4.78
CA ASP A 89 19.71 -15.53 4.46
C ASP A 89 20.76 -14.45 4.73
N THR A 90 20.43 -13.18 4.45
CA THR A 90 21.39 -12.08 4.60
C THR A 90 21.43 -11.55 6.03
N PHE A 91 20.28 -11.43 6.70
CA PHE A 91 20.16 -10.74 7.99
C PHE A 91 19.61 -11.61 9.12
N GLY A 92 19.32 -12.90 8.85
CA GLY A 92 18.90 -13.88 9.84
C GLY A 92 17.41 -13.87 10.19
N LYS A 93 16.64 -12.88 9.72
CA LYS A 93 15.21 -12.72 10.06
C LYS A 93 14.50 -11.77 9.09
N ILE A 94 13.18 -11.66 9.26
CA ILE A 94 12.35 -10.58 8.75
C ILE A 94 11.46 -10.05 9.89
N ASP A 95 11.41 -8.74 10.09
CA ASP A 95 10.54 -8.06 11.06
C ASP A 95 9.46 -7.22 10.35
N ILE A 96 9.75 -6.64 9.19
CA ILE A 96 8.92 -5.67 8.49
C ILE A 96 8.77 -6.09 7.02
N LEU A 97 7.53 -6.12 6.53
CA LEU A 97 7.21 -6.29 5.11
C LEU A 97 6.39 -5.08 4.64
N VAL A 98 6.92 -4.35 3.65
CA VAL A 98 6.20 -3.27 2.95
C VAL A 98 5.85 -3.75 1.54
N ASN A 99 4.56 -4.01 1.31
CA ASN A 99 4.01 -4.38 0.01
C ASN A 99 3.65 -3.11 -0.77
N ASN A 100 4.63 -2.56 -1.51
CA ASN A 100 4.47 -1.33 -2.29
C ASN A 100 4.49 -1.57 -3.81
N ALA A 101 5.03 -2.68 -4.31
CA ALA A 101 5.13 -2.98 -5.74
C ALA A 101 3.79 -2.77 -6.49
N GLY A 102 3.85 -2.15 -7.66
CA GLY A 102 2.66 -1.87 -8.44
C GLY A 102 2.92 -1.37 -9.84
N ILE A 103 1.91 -1.50 -10.70
CA ILE A 103 1.88 -1.05 -12.10
C ILE A 103 0.52 -0.41 -12.42
N LEU A 104 0.42 0.31 -13.53
CA LEU A 104 -0.85 0.83 -14.06
C LEU A 104 -1.06 0.40 -15.52
N ARG A 105 -2.29 -0.01 -15.82
CA ARG A 105 -2.82 -0.26 -17.17
C ARG A 105 -4.25 0.27 -17.24
N ASP A 106 -4.34 1.60 -17.17
CA ASP A 106 -5.61 2.31 -17.04
C ASP A 106 -6.35 2.36 -18.37
N LYS A 107 -7.58 1.90 -18.38
CA LYS A 107 -8.49 1.96 -19.53
C LYS A 107 -9.94 2.00 -19.06
N MET A 108 -10.82 2.64 -19.81
CA MET A 108 -12.27 2.51 -19.60
C MET A 108 -12.65 1.05 -19.70
N ILE A 109 -13.59 0.58 -18.86
CA ILE A 109 -13.96 -0.85 -18.77
C ILE A 109 -14.26 -1.50 -20.11
N PHE A 110 -14.91 -0.79 -21.02
CA PHE A 110 -15.25 -1.29 -22.34
C PHE A 110 -14.07 -1.34 -23.34
N ASN A 111 -12.92 -0.76 -23.01
CA ASN A 111 -11.67 -0.79 -23.79
C ASN A 111 -10.58 -1.64 -23.11
N MET A 112 -10.81 -2.08 -21.85
CA MET A 112 -9.84 -2.87 -21.08
C MET A 112 -9.75 -4.27 -21.65
N GLN A 113 -8.53 -4.75 -21.88
CA GLN A 113 -8.29 -6.12 -22.31
C GLN A 113 -8.06 -7.03 -21.10
N GLU A 114 -8.30 -8.34 -21.27
CA GLU A 114 -8.07 -9.35 -20.24
C GLU A 114 -6.64 -9.27 -19.68
N GLU A 115 -5.65 -9.07 -20.54
CA GLU A 115 -4.24 -8.92 -20.13
C GLU A 115 -4.00 -7.69 -19.25
N ASP A 116 -4.68 -6.56 -19.50
CA ASP A 116 -4.58 -5.36 -18.66
C ASP A 116 -5.13 -5.62 -17.25
N TRP A 117 -6.21 -6.39 -17.17
CA TRP A 117 -6.82 -6.82 -15.93
C TRP A 117 -5.90 -7.79 -15.18
N ASP A 118 -5.54 -8.90 -15.83
CA ASP A 118 -4.78 -9.98 -15.22
C ASP A 118 -3.42 -9.51 -14.69
N LYS A 119 -2.70 -8.69 -15.47
CA LYS A 119 -1.38 -8.19 -15.06
C LYS A 119 -1.47 -7.29 -13.83
N VAL A 120 -2.46 -6.40 -13.77
CA VAL A 120 -2.67 -5.51 -12.62
C VAL A 120 -3.06 -6.31 -11.38
N ILE A 121 -4.00 -7.26 -11.48
CA ILE A 121 -4.38 -8.14 -10.38
C ILE A 121 -3.19 -8.99 -9.92
N ALA A 122 -2.40 -9.53 -10.86
CA ALA A 122 -1.24 -10.38 -10.56
C ALA A 122 -0.18 -9.61 -9.75
N VAL A 123 0.19 -8.41 -10.18
CA VAL A 123 1.23 -7.63 -9.49
C VAL A 123 0.73 -7.11 -8.15
N HIS A 124 -0.47 -6.48 -8.12
CA HIS A 124 -0.95 -5.82 -6.91
C HIS A 124 -1.51 -6.80 -5.89
N LEU A 125 -2.62 -7.48 -6.21
CA LEU A 125 -3.36 -8.27 -5.23
C LEU A 125 -2.66 -9.60 -4.96
N LYS A 126 -2.33 -10.35 -6.02
CA LYS A 126 -1.62 -11.61 -5.87
C LYS A 126 -0.19 -11.41 -5.36
N GLY A 127 0.53 -10.36 -5.82
CA GLY A 127 1.88 -10.05 -5.33
C GLY A 127 1.90 -9.71 -3.84
N THR A 128 0.94 -8.89 -3.37
CA THR A 128 0.75 -8.63 -1.94
C THR A 128 0.47 -9.93 -1.16
N PHE A 129 -0.44 -10.78 -1.67
CA PHE A 129 -0.70 -12.10 -1.07
C PHE A 129 0.56 -12.97 -1.02
N ASN A 130 1.30 -13.09 -2.11
CA ASN A 130 2.47 -13.97 -2.21
C ASN A 130 3.54 -13.59 -1.16
N CYS A 131 3.95 -12.32 -1.10
CA CYS A 131 4.95 -11.86 -0.14
C CYS A 131 4.45 -12.00 1.31
N THR A 132 3.18 -11.62 1.56
CA THR A 132 2.55 -11.75 2.88
C THR A 132 2.49 -13.21 3.33
N HIS A 133 2.10 -14.13 2.45
CA HIS A 133 2.04 -15.56 2.73
C HIS A 133 3.40 -16.07 3.26
N HIS A 134 4.49 -15.83 2.54
CA HIS A 134 5.80 -16.35 2.91
C HIS A 134 6.33 -15.72 4.21
N ALA A 135 6.10 -14.44 4.42
CA ALA A 135 6.45 -13.77 5.68
C ALA A 135 5.64 -14.32 6.87
N CYS A 136 4.32 -14.48 6.70
CA CYS A 136 3.43 -15.05 7.72
C CYS A 136 3.78 -16.50 8.07
N VAL A 137 4.14 -17.34 7.08
CA VAL A 137 4.61 -18.71 7.30
C VAL A 137 5.87 -18.69 8.18
N TRP A 138 6.83 -17.81 7.87
CA TRP A 138 8.06 -17.70 8.65
C TRP A 138 7.76 -17.24 10.09
N TRP A 139 7.00 -16.17 10.31
CA TRP A 139 6.65 -15.68 11.65
C TRP A 139 5.88 -16.71 12.48
N ARG A 140 4.89 -17.37 11.86
CA ARG A 140 4.16 -18.45 12.52
C ARG A 140 5.10 -19.57 12.99
N ASN A 141 6.08 -19.94 12.17
CA ASN A 141 7.04 -20.98 12.53
C ASN A 141 7.98 -20.53 13.66
N GLN A 142 8.42 -19.26 13.66
CA GLN A 142 9.19 -18.70 14.78
C GLN A 142 8.38 -18.72 16.09
N ALA A 143 7.13 -18.26 16.04
CA ALA A 143 6.25 -18.29 17.22
C ALA A 143 6.00 -19.71 17.74
N LYS A 144 5.78 -20.69 16.86
CA LYS A 144 5.66 -22.12 17.24
C LYS A 144 6.92 -22.69 17.84
N ALA A 145 8.09 -22.20 17.45
CA ALA A 145 9.38 -22.55 18.04
C ALA A 145 9.68 -21.80 19.35
N GLY A 146 8.73 -21.08 19.90
CA GLY A 146 8.88 -20.33 21.16
C GLY A 146 9.72 -19.06 21.04
N LYS A 147 10.06 -18.62 19.82
CA LYS A 147 10.81 -17.39 19.61
C LYS A 147 9.88 -16.17 19.58
N PRO A 148 10.32 -15.01 20.12
CA PRO A 148 9.53 -13.80 20.09
C PRO A 148 9.32 -13.32 18.64
N VAL A 149 8.10 -12.93 18.32
CA VAL A 149 7.72 -12.35 17.03
C VAL A 149 7.12 -10.96 17.25
N SER A 150 7.58 -9.99 16.47
CA SER A 150 7.05 -8.63 16.40
C SER A 150 7.01 -8.21 14.94
N GLY A 151 6.16 -8.92 14.16
CA GLY A 151 6.04 -8.70 12.72
C GLY A 151 5.21 -7.46 12.40
N ARG A 152 5.56 -6.76 11.32
CA ARG A 152 4.85 -5.58 10.81
C ARG A 152 4.64 -5.73 9.31
N ILE A 153 3.37 -5.68 8.87
CA ILE A 153 3.02 -5.65 7.44
C ILE A 153 2.37 -4.31 7.15
N ILE A 154 2.91 -3.61 6.17
CA ILE A 154 2.35 -2.37 5.65
C ILE A 154 2.01 -2.60 4.16
N ASN A 155 0.73 -2.62 3.83
CA ASN A 155 0.23 -2.79 2.49
C ASN A 155 -0.06 -1.44 1.84
N THR A 156 0.14 -1.33 0.54
CA THR A 156 -0.20 -0.12 -0.21
C THR A 156 -1.52 -0.30 -0.96
N THR A 157 -2.60 0.29 -0.44
CA THR A 157 -3.88 0.45 -1.13
C THR A 157 -3.90 1.77 -1.91
N SER A 158 -5.07 2.31 -2.24
CA SER A 158 -5.22 3.57 -2.98
C SER A 158 -6.64 4.11 -2.84
N ASP A 159 -6.80 5.42 -2.97
CA ASP A 159 -8.11 6.06 -3.10
C ASP A 159 -8.92 5.50 -4.26
N ALA A 160 -8.28 5.07 -5.35
CA ALA A 160 -8.97 4.37 -6.44
C ALA A 160 -9.69 3.10 -5.99
N GLY A 161 -9.15 2.39 -4.98
CA GLY A 161 -9.80 1.23 -4.38
C GLY A 161 -10.80 1.58 -3.28
N LEU A 162 -10.62 2.70 -2.58
CA LEU A 162 -11.46 3.10 -1.45
C LEU A 162 -12.66 3.94 -1.88
N LEU A 163 -12.48 4.82 -2.88
CA LEU A 163 -13.48 5.79 -3.34
C LEU A 163 -13.92 5.54 -4.80
N GLY A 164 -13.10 4.80 -5.56
CA GLY A 164 -13.29 4.61 -6.99
C GLY A 164 -12.61 5.69 -7.84
N ASN A 165 -12.10 5.28 -9.02
CA ASN A 165 -11.56 6.19 -10.03
C ASN A 165 -11.91 5.71 -11.42
N ILE A 166 -12.34 6.63 -12.29
CA ILE A 166 -12.74 6.34 -13.67
C ILE A 166 -11.51 5.85 -14.44
N GLY A 167 -11.68 4.78 -15.23
CA GLY A 167 -10.59 4.19 -16.02
C GLY A 167 -9.69 3.22 -15.27
N GLN A 168 -9.91 3.03 -13.97
CA GLN A 168 -9.08 2.18 -13.10
C GLN A 168 -9.85 1.00 -12.50
N SER A 169 -10.74 0.37 -13.25
CA SER A 169 -11.53 -0.75 -12.72
C SER A 169 -10.68 -1.96 -12.28
N ASN A 170 -9.58 -2.27 -12.99
CA ASN A 170 -8.60 -3.29 -12.60
C ASN A 170 -7.81 -2.88 -11.35
N TYR A 171 -7.21 -1.70 -11.38
CA TYR A 171 -6.40 -1.15 -10.30
C TYR A 171 -7.24 -0.91 -9.03
N GLY A 172 -8.40 -0.27 -9.17
CA GLY A 172 -9.34 -0.02 -8.07
C GLY A 172 -9.79 -1.33 -7.41
N ALA A 173 -10.15 -2.35 -8.21
CA ALA A 173 -10.52 -3.67 -7.68
C ALA A 173 -9.36 -4.31 -6.90
N ALA A 174 -8.12 -4.28 -7.44
CA ALA A 174 -6.95 -4.81 -6.75
C ALA A 174 -6.69 -4.08 -5.42
N LYS A 175 -6.77 -2.75 -5.42
CA LYS A 175 -6.50 -1.92 -4.23
C LYS A 175 -7.59 -2.02 -3.17
N ALA A 176 -8.87 -2.16 -3.56
CA ALA A 176 -9.96 -2.51 -2.64
C ALA A 176 -9.75 -3.91 -2.03
N GLY A 177 -9.34 -4.87 -2.86
CA GLY A 177 -8.97 -6.22 -2.41
C GLY A 177 -7.83 -6.21 -1.39
N ILE A 178 -6.80 -5.38 -1.56
CA ILE A 178 -5.70 -5.21 -0.60
C ILE A 178 -6.19 -4.62 0.73
N ALA A 179 -7.11 -3.65 0.71
CA ALA A 179 -7.69 -3.10 1.94
C ALA A 179 -8.47 -4.18 2.71
N ALA A 180 -9.30 -4.97 2.05
CA ALA A 180 -10.00 -6.10 2.65
C ALA A 180 -9.05 -7.19 3.16
N PHE A 181 -8.04 -7.56 2.37
CA PHE A 181 -6.99 -8.51 2.73
C PHE A 181 -6.23 -8.08 3.98
N THR A 182 -5.93 -6.78 4.12
CA THR A 182 -5.28 -6.20 5.30
C THR A 182 -6.06 -6.49 6.57
N ILE A 183 -7.37 -6.28 6.57
CA ILE A 183 -8.25 -6.50 7.72
C ILE A 183 -8.26 -7.99 8.10
N ILE A 184 -8.40 -8.86 7.12
CA ILE A 184 -8.48 -10.32 7.34
C ILE A 184 -7.16 -10.86 7.91
N VAL A 185 -6.03 -10.51 7.29
CA VAL A 185 -4.72 -11.01 7.73
C VAL A 185 -4.33 -10.42 9.09
N ALA A 186 -4.79 -9.20 9.43
CA ALA A 186 -4.62 -8.63 10.75
C ALA A 186 -5.22 -9.53 11.86
N GLU A 187 -6.44 -10.01 11.65
CA GLU A 187 -7.12 -10.92 12.57
C GLU A 187 -6.43 -12.31 12.63
N GLU A 188 -6.05 -12.87 11.47
CA GLU A 188 -5.39 -14.19 11.39
C GLU A 188 -4.04 -14.21 12.10
N MET A 189 -3.29 -13.09 12.03
CA MET A 189 -1.91 -13.01 12.50
C MET A 189 -1.73 -12.38 13.88
N ALA A 190 -2.80 -11.81 14.47
CA ALA A 190 -2.75 -11.14 15.79
C ALA A 190 -2.15 -12.04 16.89
N LYS A 191 -2.58 -13.31 16.96
CA LYS A 191 -2.08 -14.27 17.94
C LYS A 191 -0.59 -14.64 17.81
N TYR A 192 0.03 -14.29 16.69
CA TYR A 192 1.46 -14.51 16.43
C TYR A 192 2.30 -13.24 16.60
N GLY A 193 1.71 -12.13 17.11
CA GLY A 193 2.43 -10.89 17.37
C GLY A 193 2.72 -10.07 16.08
N VAL A 194 1.93 -10.26 15.02
CA VAL A 194 2.06 -9.52 13.76
C VAL A 194 0.93 -8.51 13.64
N THR A 195 1.26 -7.25 13.35
CA THR A 195 0.28 -6.22 12.97
C THR A 195 0.27 -6.04 11.45
N VAL A 196 -0.90 -5.78 10.89
CA VAL A 196 -1.10 -5.60 9.44
C VAL A 196 -1.94 -4.35 9.23
N ASN A 197 -1.39 -3.35 8.53
CA ASN A 197 -2.08 -2.11 8.21
C ASN A 197 -1.90 -1.77 6.74
N ALA A 198 -2.71 -0.86 6.22
CA ALA A 198 -2.57 -0.37 4.86
C ALA A 198 -2.44 1.15 4.82
N ILE A 199 -1.72 1.65 3.82
CA ILE A 199 -1.67 3.06 3.47
C ILE A 199 -2.31 3.28 2.09
N ALA A 200 -3.00 4.40 1.91
CA ALA A 200 -3.48 4.92 0.63
C ALA A 200 -2.71 6.22 0.34
N PRO A 201 -1.52 6.14 -0.27
CA PRO A 201 -0.67 7.30 -0.48
C PRO A 201 -1.08 8.07 -1.73
N VAL A 202 -0.95 9.40 -1.69
CA VAL A 202 -0.95 10.25 -2.90
C VAL A 202 0.38 10.98 -2.97
N ALA A 203 1.13 10.76 -4.05
CA ALA A 203 2.41 11.40 -4.28
C ALA A 203 2.72 11.50 -5.78
N ARG A 204 3.55 12.47 -6.15
CA ARG A 204 4.08 12.62 -7.51
C ARG A 204 5.14 11.55 -7.73
N THR A 205 4.81 10.56 -8.55
CA THR A 205 5.69 9.47 -8.95
C THR A 205 5.60 9.28 -10.47
N ARG A 206 6.54 8.55 -11.05
CA ARG A 206 6.46 8.12 -12.45
C ARG A 206 5.11 7.47 -12.76
N LEU A 207 4.59 6.67 -11.84
CA LEU A 207 3.29 6.00 -11.98
C LEU A 207 2.14 7.00 -12.18
N THR A 208 2.15 8.11 -11.47
CA THR A 208 1.09 9.14 -11.53
C THR A 208 1.30 10.15 -12.66
N THR A 209 2.54 10.46 -13.04
CA THR A 209 2.83 11.46 -14.06
C THR A 209 2.83 10.89 -15.49
N GLU A 210 3.29 9.65 -15.68
CA GLU A 210 3.34 9.01 -17.00
C GLU A 210 2.00 8.35 -17.38
N ALA A 211 1.28 7.75 -16.41
CA ALA A 211 0.01 7.08 -16.69
C ALA A 211 -1.19 8.04 -16.82
N THR A 212 -1.13 9.24 -16.24
CA THR A 212 -2.23 10.21 -16.26
C THR A 212 -1.73 11.61 -16.62
N PRO A 213 -1.44 11.90 -17.91
CA PRO A 213 -0.87 13.19 -18.35
C PRO A 213 -1.69 14.42 -17.93
N GLN A 214 -3.02 14.28 -17.81
CA GLN A 214 -3.91 15.37 -17.35
C GLN A 214 -3.63 15.79 -15.91
N LEU A 215 -3.18 14.88 -15.06
CA LEU A 215 -2.79 15.19 -13.69
C LEU A 215 -1.32 15.62 -13.58
N ALA A 216 -0.48 15.29 -14.55
CA ALA A 216 0.93 15.64 -14.54
C ALA A 216 1.15 17.15 -14.40
N ALA A 217 0.43 17.98 -15.16
CA ALA A 217 0.52 19.44 -15.07
C ALA A 217 0.11 19.98 -13.70
N ILE A 218 -0.90 19.39 -13.08
CA ILE A 218 -1.36 19.75 -11.72
C ILE A 218 -0.28 19.35 -10.70
N PHE A 219 0.26 18.14 -10.82
CA PHE A 219 1.30 17.64 -9.91
C PHE A 219 2.62 18.42 -10.04
N GLU A 220 2.96 18.87 -11.23
CA GLU A 220 4.13 19.71 -11.47
C GLU A 220 3.96 21.12 -10.91
N SER A 221 2.74 21.68 -10.93
CA SER A 221 2.48 23.05 -10.44
C SER A 221 2.84 23.23 -8.97
N VAL A 222 2.78 22.18 -8.14
CA VAL A 222 3.13 22.21 -6.72
C VAL A 222 4.56 21.74 -6.43
N ALA A 223 5.31 21.27 -7.45
CA ALA A 223 6.66 20.77 -7.30
C ALA A 223 7.65 21.83 -6.78
N ASN A 224 7.42 23.08 -7.13
CA ASN A 224 8.26 24.23 -6.76
C ASN A 224 7.66 25.06 -5.60
N ALA A 225 6.58 24.57 -4.97
CA ALA A 225 6.02 25.21 -3.79
C ALA A 225 7.00 25.13 -2.61
N PRO A 226 6.97 26.08 -1.65
CA PRO A 226 7.80 26.02 -0.45
C PRO A 226 7.68 24.71 0.32
N PHE A 227 6.53 24.06 0.26
CA PHE A 227 6.29 22.71 0.72
C PHE A 227 5.67 21.89 -0.41
N ASP A 228 6.46 20.94 -0.95
CA ASP A 228 5.99 20.01 -1.98
C ASP A 228 5.12 18.91 -1.34
N VAL A 229 3.83 19.19 -1.26
CA VAL A 229 2.82 18.30 -0.65
C VAL A 229 2.73 16.92 -1.34
N LEU A 230 3.16 16.83 -2.60
CA LEU A 230 3.16 15.59 -3.38
C LEU A 230 4.53 14.90 -3.46
N ASN A 231 5.50 15.35 -2.66
CA ASN A 231 6.81 14.68 -2.61
C ASN A 231 6.65 13.25 -2.05
N PRO A 232 7.14 12.20 -2.74
CA PRO A 232 7.04 10.82 -2.26
C PRO A 232 7.63 10.60 -0.86
N LYS A 233 8.63 11.41 -0.48
CA LYS A 233 9.25 11.34 0.85
C LYS A 233 8.26 11.59 1.99
N SER A 234 7.17 12.31 1.75
CA SER A 234 6.15 12.60 2.77
C SER A 234 5.40 11.36 3.26
N ILE A 235 5.43 10.27 2.49
CA ILE A 235 4.74 9.01 2.81
C ILE A 235 5.53 8.17 3.82
N ALA A 236 6.84 8.15 3.70
CA ALA A 236 7.73 7.27 4.47
C ALA A 236 7.65 7.43 6.00
N PRO A 237 7.40 8.62 6.60
CA PRO A 237 7.27 8.75 8.06
C PRO A 237 6.15 7.90 8.66
N LEU A 238 5.01 7.78 7.98
CA LEU A 238 3.90 6.93 8.45
C LEU A 238 4.29 5.44 8.38
N VAL A 239 4.98 5.04 7.31
CA VAL A 239 5.48 3.66 7.16
C VAL A 239 6.48 3.32 8.27
N VAL A 240 7.44 4.18 8.57
CA VAL A 240 8.39 4.00 9.69
C VAL A 240 7.66 3.91 11.03
N TYR A 241 6.65 4.76 11.26
CA TYR A 241 5.85 4.69 12.48
C TYR A 241 5.11 3.34 12.60
N LEU A 242 4.40 2.92 11.54
CA LEU A 242 3.69 1.64 11.51
C LEU A 242 4.62 0.42 11.59
N ALA A 243 5.86 0.54 11.14
CA ALA A 243 6.91 -0.47 11.24
C ALA A 243 7.53 -0.56 12.65
N SER A 244 7.37 0.46 13.48
CA SER A 244 8.00 0.55 14.80
C SER A 244 7.23 -0.17 15.90
N ASP A 245 7.87 -0.34 17.06
CA ASP A 245 7.20 -0.87 18.24
C ASP A 245 6.21 0.14 18.88
N LYS A 246 6.27 1.43 18.48
CA LYS A 246 5.31 2.46 18.90
C LYS A 246 3.90 2.24 18.36
N SER A 247 3.77 1.51 17.24
CA SER A 247 2.48 1.14 16.66
C SER A 247 1.94 -0.21 17.16
N ALA A 248 2.54 -0.78 18.21
CA ALA A 248 2.03 -2.01 18.81
C ALA A 248 0.54 -1.86 19.16
N GLY A 249 -0.29 -2.81 18.71
CA GLY A 249 -1.75 -2.74 18.88
C GLY A 249 -2.51 -1.99 17.79
N ILE A 250 -1.84 -1.27 16.88
CA ILE A 250 -2.48 -0.71 15.68
C ILE A 250 -2.43 -1.78 14.59
N THR A 251 -3.59 -2.36 14.28
CA THR A 251 -3.72 -3.43 13.28
C THR A 251 -5.08 -3.38 12.60
N GLY A 252 -5.18 -3.85 11.36
CA GLY A 252 -6.39 -3.84 10.55
C GLY A 252 -6.83 -2.45 10.10
N GLN A 253 -5.97 -1.44 10.17
CA GLN A 253 -6.30 -0.07 9.85
C GLN A 253 -5.85 0.31 8.45
N VAL A 254 -6.59 1.25 7.85
CA VAL A 254 -6.25 1.87 6.56
C VAL A 254 -6.08 3.38 6.77
N PHE A 255 -4.94 3.90 6.39
CA PHE A 255 -4.60 5.32 6.50
C PHE A 255 -4.40 5.92 5.11
N ARG A 256 -5.12 7.01 4.80
CA ARG A 256 -4.76 7.87 3.67
C ARG A 256 -3.66 8.83 4.12
N ILE A 257 -2.69 9.10 3.24
CA ILE A 257 -1.63 10.05 3.52
C ILE A 257 -1.27 10.85 2.27
N VAL A 258 -1.21 12.17 2.41
CA VAL A 258 -0.77 13.12 1.39
C VAL A 258 -0.01 14.26 2.07
N GLY A 259 1.26 14.46 1.72
CA GLY A 259 2.05 15.52 2.33
C GLY A 259 2.13 15.41 3.85
N ASN A 260 1.60 16.42 4.53
CA ASN A 260 1.52 16.49 5.99
C ASN A 260 0.15 16.10 6.56
N MET A 261 -0.76 15.57 5.73
CA MET A 261 -2.12 15.22 6.12
C MET A 261 -2.29 13.70 6.20
N ILE A 262 -2.95 13.21 7.25
CA ILE A 262 -3.26 11.80 7.47
C ILE A 262 -4.73 11.66 7.85
N TRP A 263 -5.43 10.72 7.19
CA TRP A 263 -6.80 10.33 7.53
C TRP A 263 -6.85 8.87 7.94
N LEU A 264 -7.67 8.56 8.94
CA LEU A 264 -8.05 7.19 9.27
C LEU A 264 -9.32 6.84 8.49
N MET A 265 -9.25 5.83 7.62
CA MET A 265 -10.37 5.42 6.77
C MET A 265 -11.34 4.51 7.53
N GLY A 266 -12.63 4.83 7.48
CA GLY A 266 -13.67 4.13 8.26
C GLY A 266 -14.05 2.73 7.76
N GLY A 267 -13.61 2.32 6.58
CA GLY A 267 -13.96 1.03 5.98
C GLY A 267 -15.46 0.88 5.68
N TRP A 268 -15.88 -0.35 5.37
CA TRP A 268 -17.28 -0.70 5.13
C TRP A 268 -18.03 -0.81 6.45
N ARG A 269 -19.03 0.07 6.66
CA ARG A 269 -19.92 0.09 7.83
C ARG A 269 -21.35 0.35 7.39
N SER A 270 -22.32 -0.20 8.13
CA SER A 270 -23.72 0.13 7.91
C SER A 270 -23.99 1.59 8.30
N VAL A 271 -24.52 2.38 7.37
CA VAL A 271 -24.86 3.79 7.59
C VAL A 271 -26.38 3.99 7.78
N SER A 272 -27.19 3.02 7.38
CA SER A 272 -28.63 2.99 7.60
C SER A 272 -29.12 1.54 7.70
N LYS A 273 -30.23 1.31 8.38
CA LYS A 273 -30.83 -0.03 8.54
C LYS A 273 -32.37 0.10 8.52
N ARG A 274 -33.02 -0.81 7.83
CA ARG A 274 -34.50 -0.98 7.86
C ARG A 274 -34.86 -2.40 8.24
N LYS A 275 -35.98 -2.53 8.89
CA LYS A 275 -36.56 -3.81 9.30
C LYS A 275 -38.10 -3.72 9.16
N LYS A 276 -38.74 -4.73 8.57
CA LYS A 276 -40.20 -4.87 8.62
C LYS A 276 -40.65 -5.21 10.04
N ASP A 277 -41.78 -4.63 10.48
CA ASP A 277 -42.38 -4.92 11.78
C ASP A 277 -42.92 -6.37 11.86
N LYS A 278 -43.40 -6.91 10.76
CA LYS A 278 -43.79 -8.29 10.62
C LYS A 278 -42.61 -9.17 10.20
N LYS A 279 -42.61 -10.43 10.62
CA LYS A 279 -41.64 -11.45 10.18
C LYS A 279 -41.98 -11.94 8.76
N GLU A 280 -42.02 -11.03 7.80
CA GLU A 280 -42.33 -11.25 6.39
C GLU A 280 -41.11 -10.85 5.53
N TYR A 281 -41.02 -11.44 4.34
CA TYR A 281 -40.04 -10.99 3.34
C TYR A 281 -40.42 -9.63 2.77
N TRP A 282 -39.46 -8.90 2.24
CA TRP A 282 -39.69 -7.69 1.48
C TRP A 282 -40.26 -8.05 0.12
N GLU A 283 -41.32 -7.35 -0.29
CA GLU A 283 -41.80 -7.41 -1.69
C GLU A 283 -40.99 -6.37 -2.51
N PRO A 284 -40.67 -6.66 -3.80
CA PRO A 284 -39.90 -5.75 -4.64
C PRO A 284 -40.48 -4.33 -4.74
N GLU A 285 -41.84 -4.22 -4.75
CA GLU A 285 -42.57 -2.96 -4.84
C GLU A 285 -42.37 -2.05 -3.63
N GLU A 286 -42.11 -2.61 -2.45
CA GLU A 286 -41.85 -1.87 -1.22
C GLU A 286 -40.46 -1.26 -1.20
N LEU A 287 -39.50 -1.84 -1.94
CA LEU A 287 -38.08 -1.52 -1.82
C LEU A 287 -37.73 -0.15 -2.39
N ASP A 288 -38.48 0.38 -3.37
CA ASP A 288 -38.16 1.69 -3.96
C ASP A 288 -38.18 2.81 -2.91
N SER A 289 -39.25 2.90 -2.12
CA SER A 289 -39.37 3.91 -1.06
C SER A 289 -38.35 3.70 0.05
N VAL A 290 -38.18 2.45 0.49
CA VAL A 290 -37.26 2.10 1.57
C VAL A 290 -35.80 2.43 1.20
N ILE A 291 -35.35 2.05 0.00
CA ILE A 291 -33.97 2.31 -0.44
C ILE A 291 -33.74 3.81 -0.65
N ARG A 292 -34.71 4.56 -1.22
CA ARG A 292 -34.58 6.01 -1.41
C ARG A 292 -34.48 6.75 -0.07
N GLU A 293 -35.21 6.34 0.95
CA GLU A 293 -35.07 6.88 2.30
C GLU A 293 -33.69 6.59 2.90
N MET A 294 -33.21 5.34 2.80
CA MET A 294 -31.89 4.97 3.28
C MET A 294 -30.80 5.80 2.58
N LEU A 295 -30.92 6.05 1.28
CA LEU A 295 -29.96 6.85 0.52
C LEU A 295 -29.96 8.33 0.94
N LYS A 296 -31.10 8.91 1.38
CA LYS A 296 -31.16 10.27 1.91
C LYS A 296 -30.45 10.43 3.26
N GLU A 297 -30.40 9.35 4.05
CA GLU A 297 -29.71 9.32 5.35
C GLU A 297 -28.20 9.05 5.23
N ALA A 298 -27.79 8.48 4.09
CA ALA A 298 -26.39 8.16 3.87
C ALA A 298 -25.54 9.44 3.79
N PRO A 299 -24.33 9.47 4.40
CA PRO A 299 -23.42 10.58 4.21
C PRO A 299 -23.05 10.71 2.72
N PRO A 300 -22.74 11.94 2.26
CA PRO A 300 -22.27 12.13 0.89
C PRO A 300 -21.03 11.28 0.61
N LYS A 301 -20.89 10.82 -0.63
CA LYS A 301 -19.68 10.10 -1.04
C LYS A 301 -18.53 11.09 -1.12
N GLU A 302 -17.43 10.74 -0.50
CA GLU A 302 -16.16 11.43 -0.75
C GLU A 302 -15.70 11.17 -2.20
N SER A 303 -15.15 12.16 -2.85
CA SER A 303 -14.56 12.04 -4.18
C SER A 303 -13.06 12.32 -4.15
N MET A 304 -12.31 11.62 -4.98
CA MET A 304 -10.88 11.88 -5.14
C MET A 304 -10.58 13.31 -5.59
N MET A 305 -11.49 13.91 -6.39
CA MET A 305 -11.30 15.26 -6.90
C MET A 305 -11.46 16.31 -5.79
N GLU A 306 -12.44 16.17 -4.91
CA GLU A 306 -12.63 17.08 -3.76
C GLU A 306 -11.44 17.02 -2.81
N ILE A 307 -10.96 15.82 -2.50
CA ILE A 307 -9.76 15.62 -1.67
C ILE A 307 -8.53 16.26 -2.32
N MET A 308 -8.35 16.08 -3.62
CA MET A 308 -7.22 16.68 -4.32
C MET A 308 -7.30 18.20 -4.33
N GLN A 309 -8.49 18.78 -4.47
CA GLN A 309 -8.69 20.24 -4.35
C GLN A 309 -8.34 20.76 -2.95
N GLU A 310 -8.71 20.03 -1.89
CA GLU A 310 -8.32 20.35 -0.51
C GLU A 310 -6.80 20.35 -0.35
N VAL A 311 -6.15 19.27 -0.79
CA VAL A 311 -4.67 19.10 -0.76
C VAL A 311 -3.96 20.24 -1.50
N LEU A 312 -4.44 20.62 -2.69
CA LEU A 312 -3.84 21.69 -3.48
C LEU A 312 -4.04 23.09 -2.86
N LYS A 313 -5.15 23.32 -2.19
CA LYS A 313 -5.37 24.58 -1.44
C LYS A 313 -4.39 24.71 -0.27
N GLU A 314 -4.21 23.65 0.50
CA GLU A 314 -3.23 23.61 1.60
C GLU A 314 -1.79 23.83 1.11
N ALA A 315 -1.45 23.37 -0.09
CA ALA A 315 -0.13 23.57 -0.68
C ALA A 315 0.15 25.03 -1.12
N GLN A 316 -0.88 25.83 -1.31
CA GLN A 316 -0.79 27.24 -1.78
C GLN A 316 -0.86 28.29 -0.65
N GLY A 317 -1.29 27.88 0.54
CA GLY A 317 -1.38 28.74 1.74
C GLY A 317 -0.15 28.66 2.59
#